data_e5c26778d4fb5fb013c17bb522f1df2d
#
_entry.id   e5c26778d4fb5fb013c17bb522f1df2d
#
_cell.length_a   1.000
_cell.length_b   1.000
_cell.length_c   1.000
_cell.angle_alpha   90.00
_cell.angle_beta   90.00
_cell.angle_gamma   90.00
#
_symmetry.space_group_name_H-M   'P 1'
#
loop_
_entity.id
_entity.type
_entity.pdbx_description
1 polymer ?
#
loop_
_entity_poly.entity_id
_entity_poly.type
_entity_poly.pdbx_seq_one_letter_code
_entity_poly.pdbx_strand_id
1 'polypeptide(L)'
;MLLVVDNYDSFTYNLVQYLGELGAEMRVVRNDETTVDEIENDLKLDRILISPGPGTPDTAGISLRVIERFAGRVPVLGVCLGHQAIGQFYGGKVVRGPEPVHGKPVVIEHDGRGVFENVPQNFNAGRYHSLVVERESMPDELEITATSPDGLVMGLRHRSLKVEGVQFHPESILTEHGKIMLQNFLEF
;
A
#
# COMPACT_ATOMS: atom_id res chain seq x y z
N MET A 1 -15.52 8.28 -5.18
CA MET A 1 -15.56 6.81 -4.95
C MET A 1 -14.15 6.26 -4.84
N LEU A 2 -13.84 5.47 -3.83
CA LEU A 2 -12.59 4.74 -3.68
C LEU A 2 -12.62 3.45 -4.50
N LEU A 3 -11.61 3.22 -5.34
CA LEU A 3 -11.39 1.92 -5.97
C LEU A 3 -10.46 1.08 -5.09
N VAL A 4 -10.83 -0.15 -4.82
CA VAL A 4 -9.96 -1.18 -4.22
C VAL A 4 -9.63 -2.22 -5.28
N VAL A 5 -8.34 -2.31 -5.63
CA VAL A 5 -7.82 -3.38 -6.50
C VAL A 5 -7.47 -4.58 -5.62
N ASP A 6 -8.24 -5.64 -5.73
CA ASP A 6 -8.05 -6.88 -4.96
C ASP A 6 -7.08 -7.82 -5.67
N ASN A 7 -5.92 -8.05 -5.07
CA ASN A 7 -4.89 -8.96 -5.54
C ASN A 7 -5.08 -10.41 -5.02
N TYR A 8 -6.32 -10.84 -4.78
CA TYR A 8 -6.65 -12.19 -4.27
C TYR A 8 -6.07 -12.48 -2.89
N ASP A 9 -6.13 -11.49 -2.01
CA ASP A 9 -5.67 -11.63 -0.64
C ASP A 9 -6.83 -11.78 0.34
N SER A 10 -6.67 -12.70 1.31
CA SER A 10 -7.69 -12.90 2.35
C SER A 10 -7.89 -11.68 3.26
N PHE A 11 -6.91 -10.79 3.36
CA PHE A 11 -6.98 -9.56 4.14
C PHE A 11 -7.63 -8.38 3.41
N THR A 12 -7.86 -8.46 2.10
CA THR A 12 -8.48 -7.36 1.33
C THR A 12 -9.81 -6.95 1.93
N TYR A 13 -10.65 -7.88 2.34
CA TYR A 13 -11.96 -7.56 2.92
C TYR A 13 -11.88 -6.96 4.32
N ASN A 14 -10.81 -7.17 5.07
CA ASN A 14 -10.57 -6.44 6.32
C ASN A 14 -10.25 -4.96 6.02
N LEU A 15 -9.49 -4.66 4.97
CA LEU A 15 -9.30 -3.29 4.48
C LEU A 15 -10.63 -2.66 4.07
N VAL A 16 -11.42 -3.39 3.27
CA VAL A 16 -12.76 -2.96 2.83
C VAL A 16 -13.66 -2.66 4.03
N GLN A 17 -13.65 -3.52 5.04
CA GLN A 17 -14.43 -3.31 6.26
C GLN A 17 -13.99 -2.04 7.00
N TYR A 18 -12.69 -1.86 7.24
CA TYR A 18 -12.19 -0.67 7.94
C TYR A 18 -12.49 0.62 7.19
N LEU A 19 -12.29 0.62 5.87
CA LEU A 19 -12.63 1.77 5.03
C LEU A 19 -14.13 2.05 5.02
N GLY A 20 -14.97 1.02 5.01
CA GLY A 20 -16.42 1.15 5.13
C GLY A 20 -16.86 1.72 6.48
N GLU A 21 -16.26 1.28 7.58
CA GLU A 21 -16.49 1.84 8.92
C GLU A 21 -16.07 3.32 9.01
N LEU A 22 -15.09 3.73 8.23
CA LEU A 22 -14.65 5.12 8.08
C LEU A 22 -15.51 5.94 7.10
N GLY A 23 -16.57 5.34 6.54
CA GLY A 23 -17.53 6.02 5.68
C GLY A 23 -17.15 6.09 4.21
N ALA A 24 -16.14 5.34 3.76
CA ALA A 24 -15.75 5.33 2.35
C ALA A 24 -16.80 4.63 1.48
N GLU A 25 -17.24 5.32 0.44
CA GLU A 25 -17.97 4.70 -0.67
C GLU A 25 -16.94 4.08 -1.62
N MET A 26 -17.03 2.76 -1.85
CA MET A 26 -15.98 2.04 -2.58
C MET A 26 -16.52 1.00 -3.57
N ARG A 27 -15.70 0.72 -4.57
CA ARG A 27 -15.86 -0.42 -5.46
C ARG A 27 -14.62 -1.31 -5.38
N VAL A 28 -14.83 -2.61 -5.19
CA VAL A 28 -13.78 -3.62 -5.19
C VAL A 28 -13.78 -4.30 -6.55
N VAL A 29 -12.61 -4.38 -7.17
CA VAL A 29 -12.40 -5.11 -8.43
C VAL A 29 -11.19 -6.02 -8.28
N ARG A 30 -11.26 -7.23 -8.78
CA ARG A 30 -10.10 -8.11 -8.84
C ARG A 30 -9.13 -7.69 -9.92
N ASN A 31 -7.87 -7.97 -9.72
CA ASN A 31 -6.77 -7.49 -10.54
C ASN A 31 -6.73 -8.05 -11.97
N ASP A 32 -7.59 -9.02 -12.30
CA ASP A 32 -7.71 -9.70 -13.58
C ASP A 32 -9.15 -9.69 -14.18
N GLU A 33 -10.10 -9.10 -13.46
CA GLU A 33 -11.51 -9.09 -13.88
C GLU A 33 -11.93 -7.81 -14.62
N THR A 34 -11.04 -6.83 -14.73
CA THR A 34 -11.30 -5.55 -15.40
C THR A 34 -10.03 -5.01 -16.05
N THR A 35 -10.20 -4.00 -16.88
CA THR A 35 -9.09 -3.28 -17.50
C THR A 35 -8.99 -1.85 -16.97
N VAL A 36 -7.83 -1.24 -17.12
CA VAL A 36 -7.62 0.15 -16.71
C VAL A 36 -8.51 1.11 -17.48
N ASP A 37 -8.78 0.82 -18.76
CA ASP A 37 -9.65 1.65 -19.60
C ASP A 37 -11.13 1.56 -19.16
N GLU A 38 -11.60 0.38 -18.76
CA GLU A 38 -12.93 0.22 -18.16
C GLU A 38 -13.05 1.00 -16.85
N ILE A 39 -12.05 0.92 -15.98
CA ILE A 39 -12.00 1.68 -14.73
C ILE A 39 -12.08 3.19 -15.02
N GLU A 40 -11.31 3.69 -15.97
CA GLU A 40 -11.28 5.12 -16.32
C GLU A 40 -12.61 5.62 -16.89
N ASN A 41 -13.28 4.80 -17.70
CA ASN A 41 -14.53 5.19 -18.36
C ASN A 41 -15.76 5.10 -17.45
N ASP A 42 -15.78 4.13 -16.54
CA ASP A 42 -16.98 3.80 -15.76
C ASP A 42 -17.03 4.47 -14.39
N LEU A 43 -15.89 4.93 -13.84
CA LEU A 43 -15.81 5.35 -12.46
C LEU A 43 -15.32 6.79 -12.30
N LYS A 44 -16.07 7.57 -11.51
CA LYS A 44 -15.53 8.83 -10.94
C LYS A 44 -14.72 8.48 -9.71
N LEU A 45 -13.42 8.29 -9.91
CA LEU A 45 -12.49 7.93 -8.84
C LEU A 45 -12.02 9.17 -8.08
N ASP A 46 -12.04 9.07 -6.75
CA ASP A 46 -11.44 10.04 -5.84
C ASP A 46 -10.08 9.55 -5.34
N ARG A 47 -9.90 8.23 -5.22
CA ARG A 47 -8.67 7.58 -4.76
C ARG A 47 -8.63 6.10 -5.08
N ILE A 48 -7.45 5.49 -4.97
CA ILE A 48 -7.24 4.06 -5.27
C ILE A 48 -6.43 3.42 -4.15
N LEU A 49 -6.87 2.24 -3.69
CA LEU A 49 -6.09 1.36 -2.82
C LEU A 49 -5.74 0.09 -3.59
N ILE A 50 -4.46 -0.26 -3.60
CA ILE A 50 -3.95 -1.53 -4.17
C ILE A 50 -3.66 -2.47 -3.01
N SER A 51 -4.37 -3.59 -2.95
CA SER A 51 -4.38 -4.50 -1.81
C SER A 51 -3.10 -5.34 -1.71
N PRO A 52 -2.91 -5.99 -0.54
CA PRO A 52 -2.01 -7.13 -0.44
C PRO A 52 -2.35 -8.22 -1.47
N GLY A 53 -1.45 -9.15 -1.67
CA GLY A 53 -1.66 -10.31 -2.51
C GLY A 53 -0.44 -11.22 -2.58
N PRO A 54 -0.60 -12.40 -3.17
CA PRO A 54 0.50 -13.34 -3.39
C PRO A 54 1.39 -12.94 -4.57
N GLY A 55 2.55 -13.54 -4.66
CA GLY A 55 3.47 -13.38 -5.79
C GLY A 55 4.26 -12.09 -5.77
N THR A 56 4.41 -11.49 -6.93
CA THR A 56 5.22 -10.28 -7.18
C THR A 56 4.38 -9.22 -7.91
N PRO A 57 4.82 -7.95 -7.96
CA PRO A 57 4.14 -6.94 -8.75
C PRO A 57 3.92 -7.33 -10.22
N ASP A 58 4.84 -8.09 -10.83
CA ASP A 58 4.71 -8.55 -12.21
C ASP A 58 3.55 -9.53 -12.42
N THR A 59 3.12 -10.23 -11.37
CA THR A 59 2.02 -11.18 -11.39
C THR A 59 0.73 -10.62 -10.76
N ALA A 60 0.70 -9.32 -10.42
CA ALA A 60 -0.40 -8.65 -9.77
C ALA A 60 -1.43 -8.04 -10.75
N GLY A 61 -1.65 -8.69 -11.90
CA GLY A 61 -2.64 -8.27 -12.88
C GLY A 61 -2.49 -6.80 -13.32
N ILE A 62 -3.56 -6.02 -13.14
CA ILE A 62 -3.57 -4.59 -13.57
C ILE A 62 -2.86 -3.65 -12.61
N SER A 63 -2.33 -4.09 -11.46
CA SER A 63 -1.84 -3.21 -10.38
C SER A 63 -0.77 -2.20 -10.86
N LEU A 64 0.25 -2.64 -11.62
CA LEU A 64 1.26 -1.72 -12.19
C LEU A 64 0.64 -0.73 -13.18
N ARG A 65 -0.28 -1.17 -14.03
CA ARG A 65 -0.96 -0.31 -15.02
C ARG A 65 -1.91 0.68 -14.36
N VAL A 66 -2.49 0.33 -13.21
CA VAL A 66 -3.29 1.27 -12.40
C VAL A 66 -2.41 2.39 -11.86
N ILE A 67 -1.22 2.07 -11.35
CA ILE A 67 -0.26 3.10 -10.91
C ILE A 67 0.12 3.98 -12.10
N GLU A 68 0.50 3.40 -13.23
CA GLU A 68 0.87 4.12 -14.46
C GLU A 68 -0.22 5.12 -14.90
N ARG A 69 -1.47 4.69 -14.90
CA ARG A 69 -2.61 5.49 -15.40
C ARG A 69 -3.07 6.58 -14.43
N PHE A 70 -3.07 6.28 -13.14
CA PHE A 70 -3.77 7.11 -12.15
C PHE A 70 -2.85 7.86 -11.17
N ALA A 71 -1.58 7.50 -11.05
CA ALA A 71 -0.62 8.26 -10.24
C ALA A 71 -0.55 9.72 -10.72
N GLY A 72 -0.72 10.65 -9.78
CA GLY A 72 -0.81 12.08 -10.09
C GLY A 72 -2.20 12.59 -10.51
N ARG A 73 -3.15 11.69 -10.77
CA ARG A 73 -4.56 12.05 -11.07
C ARG A 73 -5.45 11.92 -9.84
N VAL A 74 -5.24 10.87 -9.07
CA VAL A 74 -5.92 10.61 -7.79
C VAL A 74 -4.92 10.08 -6.77
N PRO A 75 -5.17 10.23 -5.46
CA PRO A 75 -4.36 9.58 -4.43
C PRO A 75 -4.35 8.06 -4.57
N VAL A 76 -3.16 7.47 -4.38
CA VAL A 76 -2.95 6.02 -4.44
C VAL A 76 -2.27 5.54 -3.15
N LEU A 77 -2.85 4.54 -2.50
CA LEU A 77 -2.22 3.81 -1.40
C LEU A 77 -1.98 2.35 -1.79
N GLY A 78 -0.73 1.89 -1.66
CA GLY A 78 -0.36 0.49 -1.82
C GLY A 78 -0.13 -0.19 -0.47
N VAL A 79 -0.72 -1.37 -0.26
CA VAL A 79 -0.52 -2.18 0.94
C VAL A 79 0.19 -3.48 0.57
N CYS A 80 1.29 -3.79 1.22
CA CYS A 80 2.11 -4.99 1.04
C CYS A 80 2.51 -5.19 -0.43
N LEU A 81 1.86 -6.04 -1.20
CA LEU A 81 2.09 -6.19 -2.65
C LEU A 81 1.89 -4.86 -3.40
N GLY A 82 0.88 -4.07 -3.01
CA GLY A 82 0.63 -2.74 -3.59
C GLY A 82 1.77 -1.76 -3.31
N HIS A 83 2.37 -1.79 -2.11
CA HIS A 83 3.57 -1.03 -1.78
C HIS A 83 4.76 -1.44 -2.66
N GLN A 84 4.97 -2.74 -2.83
CA GLN A 84 6.02 -3.27 -3.71
C GLN A 84 5.78 -2.88 -5.17
N ALA A 85 4.54 -2.87 -5.63
CA ALA A 85 4.16 -2.41 -6.96
C ALA A 85 4.51 -0.94 -7.19
N ILE A 86 4.28 -0.06 -6.20
CA ILE A 86 4.69 1.34 -6.26
C ILE A 86 6.23 1.43 -6.34
N GLY A 87 6.94 0.74 -5.46
CA GLY A 87 8.41 0.74 -5.48
C GLY A 87 8.98 0.31 -6.84
N GLN A 88 8.46 -0.78 -7.39
CA GLN A 88 8.89 -1.32 -8.69
C GLN A 88 8.51 -0.41 -9.86
N PHE A 89 7.31 0.16 -9.87
CA PHE A 89 6.85 1.04 -10.94
C PHE A 89 7.78 2.24 -11.13
N TYR A 90 8.26 2.83 -10.06
CA TYR A 90 9.19 3.96 -10.11
C TYR A 90 10.67 3.54 -10.28
N GLY A 91 10.97 2.25 -10.41
CA GLY A 91 12.31 1.75 -10.75
C GLY A 91 13.09 1.12 -9.59
N GLY A 92 12.49 1.00 -8.41
CA GLY A 92 13.04 0.23 -7.29
C GLY A 92 12.99 -1.27 -7.55
N LYS A 93 13.84 -2.02 -6.87
CA LYS A 93 13.88 -3.49 -6.95
C LYS A 93 13.08 -4.10 -5.81
N VAL A 94 12.30 -5.12 -6.14
CA VAL A 94 11.64 -5.99 -5.16
C VAL A 94 12.46 -7.25 -5.01
N VAL A 95 12.98 -7.49 -3.82
CA VAL A 95 13.90 -8.57 -3.52
C VAL A 95 13.42 -9.40 -2.34
N ARG A 96 13.99 -10.59 -2.18
CA ARG A 96 13.71 -11.42 -1.00
C ARG A 96 14.31 -10.76 0.25
N GLY A 97 13.49 -10.58 1.29
CA GLY A 97 13.96 -10.12 2.59
C GLY A 97 14.85 -11.16 3.30
N PRO A 98 15.54 -10.77 4.37
CA PRO A 98 16.46 -11.67 5.08
C PRO A 98 15.75 -12.88 5.69
N GLU A 99 14.50 -12.72 6.09
CA GLU A 99 13.67 -13.81 6.63
C GLU A 99 12.23 -13.67 6.12
N PRO A 100 11.56 -14.78 5.80
CA PRO A 100 10.12 -14.76 5.56
C PRO A 100 9.40 -14.44 6.88
N VAL A 101 8.50 -13.47 6.84
CA VAL A 101 7.72 -13.05 8.01
C VAL A 101 6.27 -13.40 7.80
N HIS A 102 5.67 -14.09 8.76
CA HIS A 102 4.26 -14.47 8.72
C HIS A 102 3.59 -14.24 10.08
N GLY A 103 2.78 -13.19 10.17
CA GLY A 103 2.00 -12.90 11.38
C GLY A 103 2.85 -12.52 12.61
N LYS A 104 3.97 -11.85 12.41
CA LYS A 104 4.80 -11.32 13.50
C LYS A 104 4.69 -9.80 13.58
N PRO A 105 4.46 -9.24 14.77
CA PRO A 105 4.54 -7.80 14.95
C PRO A 105 6.00 -7.32 14.85
N VAL A 106 6.18 -6.15 14.28
CA VAL A 106 7.46 -5.43 14.23
C VAL A 106 7.22 -3.98 14.61
N VAL A 107 8.18 -3.40 15.31
CA VAL A 107 8.15 -1.96 15.64
C VAL A 107 8.44 -1.15 14.40
N ILE A 108 7.64 -0.13 14.16
CA ILE A 108 7.77 0.79 13.02
C ILE A 108 8.19 2.17 13.50
N GLU A 109 9.29 2.66 12.95
CA GLU A 109 9.68 4.07 12.99
C GLU A 109 9.25 4.76 11.69
N HIS A 110 8.70 5.98 11.77
CA HIS A 110 8.18 6.68 10.61
C HIS A 110 8.39 8.20 10.67
N ASP A 111 8.15 8.90 9.57
CA ASP A 111 8.39 10.34 9.44
C ASP A 111 7.26 11.22 9.99
N GLY A 112 6.14 10.64 10.41
CA GLY A 112 4.98 11.36 10.97
C GLY A 112 4.15 12.15 9.97
N ARG A 113 4.32 11.92 8.66
CA ARG A 113 3.62 12.65 7.59
C ARG A 113 2.78 11.70 6.72
N GLY A 114 1.83 12.27 5.97
CA GLY A 114 0.98 11.50 5.07
C GLY A 114 0.13 10.50 5.84
N VAL A 115 0.16 9.21 5.47
CA VAL A 115 -0.59 8.17 6.19
C VAL A 115 -0.17 8.04 7.66
N PHE A 116 1.01 8.51 8.05
CA PHE A 116 1.51 8.46 9.42
C PHE A 116 1.21 9.72 10.25
N GLU A 117 0.45 10.66 9.73
CA GLU A 117 0.07 11.85 10.49
C GLU A 117 -0.73 11.45 11.75
N ASN A 118 -0.35 12.02 12.91
CA ASN A 118 -0.92 11.70 14.22
C ASN A 118 -0.82 10.22 14.65
N VAL A 119 0.00 9.42 13.98
CA VAL A 119 0.33 8.06 14.42
C VAL A 119 1.48 8.14 15.42
N PRO A 120 1.37 7.49 16.61
CA PRO A 120 2.49 7.42 17.56
C PRO A 120 3.71 6.73 16.97
N GLN A 121 4.91 7.18 17.34
CA GLN A 121 6.16 6.52 16.96
C GLN A 121 6.31 5.15 17.63
N ASN A 122 7.08 4.28 17.01
CA ASN A 122 7.41 2.95 17.55
C ASN A 122 6.17 2.09 17.83
N PHE A 123 5.18 2.16 16.95
CA PHE A 123 4.01 1.29 17.03
C PHE A 123 4.30 -0.10 16.47
N ASN A 124 3.55 -1.12 16.92
CA ASN A 124 3.63 -2.46 16.39
C ASN A 124 2.77 -2.61 15.13
N ALA A 125 3.34 -3.24 14.10
CA ALA A 125 2.62 -3.56 12.87
C ALA A 125 2.79 -5.04 12.48
N GLY A 126 1.71 -5.64 11.99
CA GLY A 126 1.70 -7.01 11.49
C GLY A 126 2.37 -7.12 10.12
N ARG A 127 3.32 -8.04 10.00
CA ARG A 127 4.02 -8.35 8.75
C ARG A 127 3.67 -9.75 8.25
N TYR A 128 3.46 -9.86 6.93
CA TYR A 128 3.07 -11.12 6.25
C TYR A 128 3.74 -11.22 4.87
N HIS A 129 5.04 -10.91 4.78
CA HIS A 129 5.74 -10.83 3.50
C HIS A 129 7.11 -11.49 3.53
N SER A 130 7.54 -12.03 2.40
CA SER A 130 8.89 -12.53 2.15
C SER A 130 9.70 -11.61 1.22
N LEU A 131 9.02 -10.72 0.49
CA LEU A 131 9.63 -9.74 -0.39
C LEU A 131 9.58 -8.35 0.23
N VAL A 132 10.57 -7.52 -0.16
CA VAL A 132 10.71 -6.12 0.28
C VAL A 132 11.17 -5.27 -0.89
N VAL A 133 10.90 -3.97 -0.83
CA VAL A 133 11.57 -3.00 -1.70
C VAL A 133 12.99 -2.79 -1.18
N GLU A 134 13.97 -3.02 -2.06
CA GLU A 134 15.40 -2.90 -1.73
C GLU A 134 15.74 -1.41 -1.49
N ARG A 135 16.32 -1.13 -0.31
CA ARG A 135 16.63 0.25 0.10
C ARG A 135 17.62 0.93 -0.82
N GLU A 136 18.66 0.20 -1.26
CA GLU A 136 19.74 0.70 -2.10
C GLU A 136 19.29 1.04 -3.53
N SER A 137 18.18 0.48 -3.97
CA SER A 137 17.59 0.73 -5.29
C SER A 137 16.46 1.78 -5.26
N MET A 138 16.20 2.41 -4.11
CA MET A 138 15.14 3.40 -4.00
C MET A 138 15.36 4.54 -5.00
N PRO A 139 14.42 4.77 -5.93
CA PRO A 139 14.56 5.82 -6.94
C PRO A 139 14.40 7.23 -6.32
N ASP A 140 14.94 8.25 -7.00
CA ASP A 140 14.93 9.64 -6.51
C ASP A 140 13.51 10.22 -6.37
N GLU A 141 12.55 9.71 -7.12
CA GLU A 141 11.13 10.12 -7.05
C GLU A 141 10.44 9.69 -5.75
N LEU A 142 10.97 8.67 -5.09
CA LEU A 142 10.42 8.13 -3.84
C LEU A 142 11.26 8.55 -2.63
N GLU A 143 10.63 8.65 -1.49
CA GLU A 143 11.28 8.75 -0.19
C GLU A 143 10.83 7.61 0.72
N ILE A 144 11.73 7.13 1.57
CA ILE A 144 11.41 6.14 2.61
C ILE A 144 10.75 6.88 3.76
N THR A 145 9.54 6.47 4.11
CA THR A 145 8.72 7.11 5.15
C THR A 145 8.66 6.32 6.45
N ALA A 146 8.95 5.02 6.38
CA ALA A 146 8.97 4.15 7.56
C ALA A 146 9.99 3.02 7.40
N THR A 147 10.55 2.57 8.52
CA THR A 147 11.51 1.46 8.59
C THR A 147 11.23 0.58 9.80
N SER A 148 11.68 -0.68 9.70
CA SER A 148 11.78 -1.61 10.83
C SER A 148 13.18 -1.53 11.49
N PRO A 149 13.38 -2.10 12.70
CA PRO A 149 14.66 -2.04 13.39
C PRO A 149 15.84 -2.69 12.63
N ASP A 150 15.56 -3.65 11.77
CA ASP A 150 16.50 -4.29 10.86
C ASP A 150 16.78 -3.46 9.57
N GLY A 151 16.22 -2.26 9.49
CA GLY A 151 16.45 -1.31 8.39
C GLY A 151 15.67 -1.54 7.12
N LEU A 152 14.72 -2.47 7.12
CA LEU A 152 13.88 -2.73 5.94
C LEU A 152 12.93 -1.57 5.69
N VAL A 153 12.65 -1.32 4.41
CA VAL A 153 11.67 -0.31 3.98
C VAL A 153 10.27 -0.78 4.33
N MET A 154 9.60 -0.06 5.25
CA MET A 154 8.25 -0.34 5.71
C MET A 154 7.23 0.68 5.23
N GLY A 155 7.67 1.79 4.70
CA GLY A 155 6.84 2.81 4.06
C GLY A 155 7.61 3.57 3.01
N LEU A 156 6.92 4.00 1.97
CA LEU A 156 7.45 4.86 0.91
C LEU A 156 6.39 5.88 0.48
N ARG A 157 6.84 6.98 -0.06
CA ARG A 157 5.98 8.03 -0.62
C ARG A 157 6.65 8.67 -1.83
N HIS A 158 5.85 9.01 -2.84
CA HIS A 158 6.31 9.85 -3.93
C HIS A 158 6.48 11.30 -3.45
N ARG A 159 7.60 11.95 -3.84
CA ARG A 159 7.97 13.26 -3.32
C ARG A 159 7.01 14.40 -3.69
N SER A 160 6.28 14.28 -4.79
CA SER A 160 5.39 15.33 -5.31
C SER A 160 3.97 14.86 -5.62
N LEU A 161 3.73 13.56 -5.76
CA LEU A 161 2.40 13.00 -6.03
C LEU A 161 1.81 12.39 -4.76
N LYS A 162 0.49 12.34 -4.68
CA LYS A 162 -0.22 11.66 -3.58
C LYS A 162 -0.21 10.13 -3.80
N VAL A 163 0.97 9.54 -3.72
CA VAL A 163 1.22 8.11 -3.87
C VAL A 163 2.03 7.65 -2.68
N GLU A 164 1.47 6.77 -1.87
CA GLU A 164 2.12 6.21 -0.69
C GLU A 164 1.96 4.70 -0.65
N GLY A 165 2.87 4.03 0.06
CA GLY A 165 2.81 2.59 0.28
C GLY A 165 3.31 2.20 1.65
N VAL A 166 2.66 1.19 2.25
CA VAL A 166 3.08 0.56 3.50
C VAL A 166 3.30 -0.93 3.28
N GLN A 167 4.44 -1.47 3.76
CA GLN A 167 4.78 -2.88 3.60
C GLN A 167 4.02 -3.78 4.57
N PHE A 168 3.67 -3.27 5.73
CA PHE A 168 2.86 -3.96 6.74
C PHE A 168 1.36 -3.87 6.40
N HIS A 169 0.54 -4.57 7.19
CA HIS A 169 -0.90 -4.65 7.01
C HIS A 169 -1.65 -3.76 8.02
N PRO A 170 -2.13 -2.56 7.64
CA PRO A 170 -2.88 -1.68 8.55
C PRO A 170 -4.20 -2.29 9.02
N GLU A 171 -4.76 -3.25 8.27
CA GLU A 171 -5.99 -3.95 8.58
C GLU A 171 -5.80 -5.12 9.56
N SER A 172 -4.56 -5.52 9.82
CA SER A 172 -4.26 -6.62 10.74
C SER A 172 -4.56 -6.23 12.18
N ILE A 173 -5.10 -7.18 12.94
CA ILE A 173 -5.26 -7.03 14.40
C ILE A 173 -3.93 -6.82 15.14
N LEU A 174 -2.81 -7.22 14.52
CA LEU A 174 -1.46 -7.00 15.04
C LEU A 174 -0.93 -5.60 14.78
N THR A 175 -1.63 -4.78 13.99
CA THR A 175 -1.21 -3.42 13.66
C THR A 175 -1.96 -2.42 14.54
N GLU A 176 -1.20 -1.73 15.36
CA GLU A 176 -1.69 -0.59 16.12
C GLU A 176 -1.96 0.59 15.19
N HIS A 177 -2.99 1.39 15.48
CA HIS A 177 -3.31 2.62 14.76
C HIS A 177 -3.64 2.47 13.25
N GLY A 178 -3.89 1.26 12.75
CA GLY A 178 -4.17 1.03 11.34
C GLY A 178 -5.34 1.84 10.79
N LYS A 179 -6.41 2.04 11.59
CA LYS A 179 -7.55 2.88 11.20
C LYS A 179 -7.20 4.35 11.05
N ILE A 180 -6.26 4.87 11.86
CA ILE A 180 -5.78 6.27 11.72
C ILE A 180 -5.09 6.43 10.36
N MET A 181 -4.23 5.48 9.96
CA MET A 181 -3.54 5.50 8.68
C MET A 181 -4.51 5.47 7.50
N LEU A 182 -5.54 4.62 7.58
CA LEU A 182 -6.57 4.54 6.55
C LEU A 182 -7.43 5.81 6.52
N GLN A 183 -7.75 6.40 7.68
CA GLN A 183 -8.43 7.69 7.76
C GLN A 183 -7.60 8.79 7.09
N ASN A 184 -6.30 8.86 7.40
CA ASN A 184 -5.40 9.84 6.78
C ASN A 184 -5.39 9.68 5.25
N PHE A 185 -5.34 8.45 4.75
CA PHE A 185 -5.46 8.21 3.30
C PHE A 185 -6.78 8.71 2.72
N LEU A 186 -7.88 8.57 3.44
CA LEU A 186 -9.19 9.09 2.98
C LEU A 186 -9.26 10.63 2.97
N GLU A 187 -8.33 11.30 3.64
CA GLU A 187 -8.26 12.77 3.75
C GLU A 187 -7.24 13.42 2.80
N PHE A 188 -6.52 12.63 2.00
CA PHE A 188 -5.52 13.12 1.04
C PHE A 188 -6.08 14.12 0.02
#